data_b43ed848f3b5bbe4527dcc9ef22b64dc
#
_entry.id   b43ed848f3b5bbe4527dcc9ef22b64dc
#
_cell.length_a   1.000
_cell.length_b   1.000
_cell.length_c   1.000
_cell.angle_alpha   90.00
_cell.angle_beta   90.00
_cell.angle_gamma   90.00
#
_symmetry.space_group_name_H-M   'P 1'
#
loop_
_entity.id
_entity.type
_entity.pdbx_description
1 polymer ?
#
loop_
_entity_poly.entity_id
_entity_poly.type
_entity_poly.pdbx_seq_one_letter_code
_entity_poly.pdbx_strand_id
1 'polypeptide(L)'
;VNEKLAKKKIVSIDAGRKYFSPEQLKEIIDKAKHYGYTDLHLLVGNDGLRFMLDDMSITANGNTYASDDVKRAIKKGTNDYYNDPNGNHLTESQMTDLINYAKDKGIGLIPTVNSPGHMDAILNAMKELGIQNPNFSYFGKESARTVDLDNEQAVAFTKALIDKYAAYFAKKTEIFNIGLDEYANDATNAKGWTVLQKKGKYSKFITYANDLAHIVKSHGLKPMAFNDGIYYNSDTSFGTFDKDIIVSMWTGGWGGYDVASSKLLVEKGHQILNTNDAWYYVLGRNADGQGWYNLDQGLNGIKNTPITSVPKSDGATIPFIGGMVAAWADTPSARYSPSRLFKLMRQFANSNAEYFAADYESAEQALNEVPKDLNRYTAESVAAVNEAAKAIRSLDSNLSRAQQDTIDQAIAKLQEAVSNLTFTPEAQKEEDAKREVEKLAKNKVISIDAGRKYFTLDQLKRIVDKASELGYSDVHLLLGNDGLRFLLDDMT
;
A
#
# COMPACT_ATOMS: atom_id res chain seq x y z
N VAL A 1 6.59 7.01 25.95
CA VAL A 1 6.49 6.90 24.47
C VAL A 1 7.50 5.86 24.00
N ASN A 2 7.04 4.86 23.24
CA ASN A 2 7.92 3.87 22.64
C ASN A 2 8.60 4.49 21.40
N GLU A 3 9.87 4.81 21.52
CA GLU A 3 10.65 5.47 20.46
C GLU A 3 10.72 4.63 19.16
N LYS A 4 10.75 3.30 19.28
CA LYS A 4 10.78 2.41 18.12
C LYS A 4 9.46 2.47 17.35
N LEU A 5 8.32 2.43 18.04
CA LEU A 5 6.99 2.56 17.42
C LEU A 5 6.74 3.95 16.84
N ALA A 6 7.37 4.99 17.40
CA ALA A 6 7.23 6.35 16.90
C ALA A 6 7.93 6.59 15.55
N LYS A 7 8.90 5.73 15.18
CA LYS A 7 9.59 5.84 13.90
C LYS A 7 8.65 5.48 12.75
N LYS A 8 8.89 6.08 11.60
CA LYS A 8 8.12 5.78 10.39
C LYS A 8 8.47 4.40 9.85
N LYS A 9 7.47 3.65 9.44
CA LYS A 9 7.58 2.37 8.74
C LYS A 9 6.80 2.50 7.45
N ILE A 10 7.53 2.57 6.35
CA ILE A 10 6.99 3.02 5.07
C ILE A 10 7.12 1.90 4.04
N VAL A 11 6.06 1.68 3.28
CA VAL A 11 6.10 0.90 2.04
C VAL A 11 6.05 1.85 0.86
N SER A 12 6.96 1.67 -0.09
CA SER A 12 7.09 2.49 -1.30
C SER A 12 6.60 1.73 -2.53
N ILE A 13 5.73 2.37 -3.29
CA ILE A 13 5.12 1.83 -4.52
C ILE A 13 5.41 2.76 -5.69
N ASP A 14 5.95 2.20 -6.76
CA ASP A 14 6.30 2.91 -8.00
C ASP A 14 5.07 3.01 -8.91
N ALA A 15 4.20 3.96 -8.59
CA ALA A 15 2.97 4.21 -9.34
C ALA A 15 3.14 5.31 -10.41
N GLY A 16 4.37 5.71 -10.69
CA GLY A 16 4.71 6.59 -11.81
C GLY A 16 5.06 5.79 -13.06
N ARG A 17 5.91 4.78 -12.93
CA ARG A 17 6.26 3.90 -14.05
C ARG A 17 5.10 3.00 -14.47
N LYS A 18 4.38 2.45 -13.51
CA LYS A 18 3.26 1.53 -13.72
C LYS A 18 1.99 2.11 -13.12
N TYR A 19 0.86 1.93 -13.81
CA TYR A 19 -0.44 2.32 -13.26
C TYR A 19 -0.89 1.34 -12.17
N PHE A 20 -1.31 1.91 -11.04
CA PHE A 20 -2.00 1.20 -9.96
C PHE A 20 -3.39 1.78 -9.78
N SER A 21 -4.40 0.92 -9.79
CA SER A 21 -5.77 1.36 -9.58
C SER A 21 -6.01 1.81 -8.12
N PRO A 22 -7.02 2.65 -7.86
CA PRO A 22 -7.42 2.98 -6.49
C PRO A 22 -7.68 1.75 -5.62
N GLU A 23 -8.30 0.70 -6.19
CA GLU A 23 -8.60 -0.54 -5.49
C GLU A 23 -7.32 -1.30 -5.08
N GLN A 24 -6.33 -1.37 -5.97
CA GLN A 24 -5.04 -1.98 -5.66
C GLN A 24 -4.32 -1.21 -4.55
N LEU A 25 -4.33 0.11 -4.62
CA LEU A 25 -3.69 0.96 -3.61
C LEU A 25 -4.39 0.87 -2.25
N LYS A 26 -5.71 0.79 -2.23
CA LYS A 26 -6.48 0.58 -0.99
C LYS A 26 -6.16 -0.77 -0.35
N GLU A 27 -6.00 -1.82 -1.14
CA GLU A 27 -5.59 -3.13 -0.64
C GLU A 27 -4.19 -3.08 -0.01
N ILE A 28 -3.26 -2.35 -0.63
CA ILE A 28 -1.92 -2.12 -0.07
C ILE A 28 -2.00 -1.36 1.26
N ILE A 29 -2.86 -0.34 1.34
CA ILE A 29 -3.09 0.41 2.59
C ILE A 29 -3.66 -0.50 3.67
N ASP A 30 -4.62 -1.36 3.35
CA ASP A 30 -5.19 -2.32 4.29
C ASP A 30 -4.11 -3.27 4.85
N LYS A 31 -3.23 -3.77 4.01
CA LYS A 31 -2.10 -4.62 4.43
C LYS A 31 -1.07 -3.84 5.22
N ALA A 32 -0.78 -2.61 4.85
CA ALA A 32 0.10 -1.74 5.63
C ALA A 32 -0.42 -1.55 7.05
N LYS A 33 -1.70 -1.27 7.20
CA LYS A 33 -2.36 -1.18 8.51
C LYS A 33 -2.23 -2.49 9.28
N HIS A 34 -2.55 -3.60 8.64
CA HIS A 34 -2.52 -4.93 9.26
C HIS A 34 -1.12 -5.30 9.79
N TYR A 35 -0.07 -4.94 9.05
CA TYR A 35 1.31 -5.23 9.43
C TYR A 35 1.96 -4.18 10.34
N GLY A 36 1.28 -3.08 10.64
CA GLY A 36 1.79 -2.05 11.54
C GLY A 36 2.65 -0.98 10.90
N TYR A 37 2.54 -0.78 9.58
CA TYR A 37 3.16 0.35 8.87
C TYR A 37 2.51 1.66 9.27
N THR A 38 3.21 2.77 9.02
CA THR A 38 2.73 4.13 9.32
C THR A 38 2.38 4.93 8.07
N ASP A 39 3.00 4.62 6.93
CA ASP A 39 2.89 5.43 5.72
C ASP A 39 2.99 4.57 4.46
N LEU A 40 2.34 5.06 3.41
CA LEU A 40 2.53 4.64 2.03
C LEU A 40 3.27 5.75 1.29
N HIS A 41 4.45 5.45 0.77
CA HIS A 41 5.18 6.32 -0.16
C HIS A 41 4.73 5.98 -1.58
N LEU A 42 4.14 6.95 -2.26
CA LEU A 42 3.55 6.77 -3.58
C LEU A 42 4.26 7.64 -4.59
N LEU A 43 5.10 7.02 -5.42
CA LEU A 43 5.72 7.72 -6.52
C LEU A 43 4.68 7.87 -7.63
N VAL A 44 4.14 9.05 -7.79
CA VAL A 44 3.17 9.35 -8.87
C VAL A 44 3.86 9.96 -10.09
N GLY A 45 4.99 10.64 -9.88
CA GLY A 45 5.89 11.12 -10.92
C GLY A 45 7.25 10.43 -10.79
N ASN A 46 7.49 9.41 -11.61
CA ASN A 46 8.74 8.67 -11.70
C ASN A 46 8.80 8.01 -13.09
N ASP A 47 9.60 8.55 -13.99
CA ASP A 47 9.58 8.34 -15.42
C ASP A 47 8.21 8.75 -16.01
N GLY A 48 7.15 7.98 -15.75
CA GLY A 48 5.78 8.41 -16.05
C GLY A 48 5.24 9.40 -15.03
N LEU A 49 4.16 10.09 -15.37
CA LEU A 49 3.41 10.94 -14.44
C LEU A 49 1.96 10.51 -14.44
N ARG A 50 1.55 9.81 -13.37
CA ARG A 50 0.27 9.10 -13.32
C ARG A 50 -0.69 9.63 -12.26
N PHE A 51 -0.62 10.91 -12.03
CA PHE A 51 -1.58 11.66 -11.23
C PHE A 51 -1.82 13.01 -11.87
N MET A 52 -3.07 13.38 -12.11
CA MET A 52 -3.44 14.68 -12.64
C MET A 52 -4.47 15.36 -11.77
N LEU A 53 -4.26 16.66 -11.55
CA LEU A 53 -5.22 17.54 -10.90
C LEU A 53 -6.34 17.92 -11.88
N ASP A 54 -7.47 18.38 -11.37
CA ASP A 54 -8.58 18.88 -12.19
C ASP A 54 -8.14 20.12 -13.01
N ASP A 55 -7.37 21.00 -12.38
CA ASP A 55 -6.73 22.13 -13.05
C ASP A 55 -5.22 21.87 -13.16
N MET A 56 -4.75 21.67 -14.39
CA MET A 56 -3.33 21.47 -14.70
C MET A 56 -2.74 22.68 -15.43
N SER A 57 -3.40 23.83 -15.41
CA SER A 57 -2.84 25.06 -15.99
C SER A 57 -1.53 25.42 -15.33
N ILE A 58 -0.56 25.88 -16.13
CA ILE A 58 0.77 26.26 -15.66
C ILE A 58 1.13 27.63 -16.25
N THR A 59 1.62 28.51 -15.39
CA THR A 59 2.26 29.75 -15.79
C THR A 59 3.71 29.72 -15.32
N ALA A 60 4.63 29.79 -16.26
CA ALA A 60 6.05 29.70 -15.97
C ALA A 60 6.85 30.46 -17.03
N ASN A 61 7.88 31.20 -16.59
CA ASN A 61 8.80 31.95 -17.49
C ASN A 61 8.08 32.85 -18.51
N GLY A 62 7.02 33.53 -18.07
CA GLY A 62 6.24 34.44 -18.92
C GLY A 62 5.26 33.75 -19.88
N ASN A 63 5.16 32.41 -19.86
CA ASN A 63 4.25 31.64 -20.69
C ASN A 63 3.13 31.05 -19.86
N THR A 64 1.91 31.00 -20.43
CA THR A 64 0.76 30.35 -19.82
C THR A 64 0.34 29.17 -20.67
N TYR A 65 0.20 28.02 -20.04
CA TYR A 65 -0.23 26.77 -20.67
C TYR A 65 -1.60 26.39 -20.09
N ALA A 66 -2.60 26.26 -20.97
CA ALA A 66 -3.95 25.94 -20.56
C ALA A 66 -4.05 24.52 -19.97
N SER A 67 -4.94 24.33 -19.01
CA SER A 67 -5.13 23.06 -18.31
C SER A 67 -5.32 21.88 -19.26
N ASP A 68 -6.22 22.00 -20.23
CA ASP A 68 -6.52 20.90 -21.17
C ASP A 68 -5.31 20.53 -22.04
N ASP A 69 -4.50 21.52 -22.43
CA ASP A 69 -3.29 21.30 -23.20
C ASP A 69 -2.23 20.57 -22.35
N VAL A 70 -2.05 20.97 -21.10
CA VAL A 70 -1.12 20.30 -20.18
C VAL A 70 -1.56 18.88 -19.88
N LYS A 71 -2.84 18.66 -19.63
CA LYS A 71 -3.40 17.30 -19.41
C LYS A 71 -3.13 16.37 -20.61
N ARG A 72 -3.41 16.85 -21.82
CA ARG A 72 -3.16 16.07 -23.05
C ARG A 72 -1.68 15.77 -23.22
N ALA A 73 -0.83 16.76 -23.01
CA ALA A 73 0.61 16.63 -23.14
C ALA A 73 1.19 15.62 -22.15
N ILE A 74 0.79 15.68 -20.88
CA ILE A 74 1.23 14.75 -19.84
C ILE A 74 0.70 13.34 -20.11
N LYS A 75 -0.57 13.20 -20.49
CA LYS A 75 -1.16 11.90 -20.81
C LYS A 75 -0.42 11.24 -21.97
N LYS A 76 -0.14 11.99 -23.03
CA LYS A 76 0.64 11.51 -24.18
C LYS A 76 2.06 11.16 -23.75
N GLY A 77 2.73 12.06 -23.02
CA GLY A 77 4.10 11.84 -22.57
C GLY A 77 4.24 10.59 -21.69
N THR A 78 3.25 10.33 -20.85
CA THR A 78 3.18 9.11 -20.02
C THR A 78 2.97 7.87 -20.90
N ASN A 79 2.08 7.93 -21.90
CA ASN A 79 1.87 6.83 -22.84
C ASN A 79 3.11 6.57 -23.71
N ASP A 80 3.84 7.61 -24.10
CA ASP A 80 5.09 7.47 -24.87
C ASP A 80 6.17 6.79 -24.04
N TYR A 81 6.18 7.00 -22.72
CA TYR A 81 7.04 6.26 -21.81
C TYR A 81 6.58 4.80 -21.70
N TYR A 82 5.36 4.58 -21.28
CA TYR A 82 4.71 3.26 -21.22
C TYR A 82 3.20 3.40 -21.27
N ASN A 83 2.60 2.90 -22.33
CA ASN A 83 1.15 2.88 -22.48
C ASN A 83 0.58 1.69 -21.70
N ASP A 84 0.27 1.93 -20.42
CA ASP A 84 -0.19 0.88 -19.52
C ASP A 84 -1.64 0.47 -19.87
N PRO A 85 -1.89 -0.82 -20.13
CA PRO A 85 -3.23 -1.29 -20.50
C PRO A 85 -4.25 -1.16 -19.37
N ASN A 86 -3.80 -0.98 -18.13
CA ASN A 86 -4.67 -0.89 -16.96
C ASN A 86 -5.14 0.53 -16.64
N GLY A 87 -4.51 1.54 -17.20
CA GLY A 87 -4.85 2.95 -17.00
C GLY A 87 -3.70 3.89 -17.21
N ASN A 88 -3.98 5.18 -17.40
CA ASN A 88 -2.95 6.19 -17.59
C ASN A 88 -2.58 6.88 -16.26
N HIS A 89 -3.57 7.37 -15.50
CA HIS A 89 -3.33 8.17 -14.31
C HIS A 89 -4.49 8.09 -13.31
N LEU A 90 -4.21 8.45 -12.06
CA LEU A 90 -5.19 8.72 -11.04
C LEU A 90 -5.74 10.14 -11.21
N THR A 91 -7.01 10.34 -10.97
CA THR A 91 -7.65 11.67 -10.94
C THR A 91 -7.46 12.32 -9.56
N GLU A 92 -7.67 13.63 -9.49
CA GLU A 92 -7.65 14.36 -8.21
C GLU A 92 -8.66 13.78 -7.21
N SER A 93 -9.86 13.50 -7.65
CA SER A 93 -10.91 12.91 -6.82
C SER A 93 -10.52 11.54 -6.30
N GLN A 94 -9.91 10.70 -7.12
CA GLN A 94 -9.41 9.39 -6.70
C GLN A 94 -8.28 9.51 -5.67
N MET A 95 -7.36 10.46 -5.86
CA MET A 95 -6.27 10.72 -4.91
C MET A 95 -6.79 11.23 -3.57
N THR A 96 -7.73 12.18 -3.59
CA THR A 96 -8.34 12.70 -2.36
C THR A 96 -9.04 11.59 -1.57
N ASP A 97 -9.79 10.74 -2.25
CA ASP A 97 -10.43 9.58 -1.64
C ASP A 97 -9.39 8.60 -1.06
N LEU A 98 -8.31 8.35 -1.78
CA LEU A 98 -7.22 7.48 -1.33
C LEU A 98 -6.54 8.01 -0.06
N ILE A 99 -6.24 9.31 -0.04
CA ILE A 99 -5.63 9.97 1.12
C ILE A 99 -6.53 9.85 2.36
N ASN A 100 -7.84 10.10 2.18
CA ASN A 100 -8.82 9.99 3.26
C ASN A 100 -8.98 8.54 3.72
N TYR A 101 -9.02 7.59 2.80
CA TYR A 101 -9.06 6.16 3.11
C TYR A 101 -7.85 5.74 3.95
N ALA A 102 -6.65 6.16 3.55
CA ALA A 102 -5.42 5.87 4.29
C ALA A 102 -5.45 6.51 5.69
N LYS A 103 -5.87 7.77 5.77
CA LYS A 103 -5.99 8.51 7.04
C LYS A 103 -6.92 7.81 8.03
N ASP A 104 -8.07 7.31 7.56
CA ASP A 104 -9.02 6.56 8.39
C ASP A 104 -8.41 5.26 8.92
N LYS A 105 -7.43 4.70 8.22
CA LYS A 105 -6.64 3.53 8.65
C LYS A 105 -5.41 3.91 9.48
N GLY A 106 -5.18 5.18 9.74
CA GLY A 106 -3.98 5.66 10.44
C GLY A 106 -2.71 5.61 9.60
N ILE A 107 -2.84 5.55 8.26
CA ILE A 107 -1.72 5.51 7.31
C ILE A 107 -1.57 6.87 6.64
N GLY A 108 -0.38 7.47 6.76
CA GLY A 108 -0.02 8.68 6.01
C GLY A 108 0.33 8.35 4.55
N LEU A 109 0.25 9.35 3.69
CA LEU A 109 0.67 9.23 2.29
C LEU A 109 1.82 10.19 2.05
N ILE A 110 2.89 9.70 1.40
CA ILE A 110 4.04 10.52 1.01
C ILE A 110 4.11 10.48 -0.52
N PRO A 111 3.76 11.58 -1.22
CA PRO A 111 3.86 11.62 -2.68
C PRO A 111 5.27 11.91 -3.13
N THR A 112 5.61 11.42 -4.32
CA THR A 112 6.82 11.81 -5.06
C THR A 112 6.44 12.29 -6.45
N VAL A 113 6.93 13.47 -6.83
CA VAL A 113 7.07 13.90 -8.21
C VAL A 113 8.55 14.16 -8.45
N ASN A 114 9.19 13.27 -9.18
CA ASN A 114 10.64 13.23 -9.32
C ASN A 114 11.16 14.22 -10.35
N SER A 115 12.24 14.89 -10.02
CA SER A 115 13.07 15.73 -10.88
C SER A 115 14.44 15.93 -10.22
N PRO A 116 15.50 16.38 -10.91
CA PRO A 116 15.60 16.69 -12.32
C PRO A 116 15.77 15.47 -13.21
N GLY A 117 15.94 14.28 -12.64
CA GLY A 117 15.91 12.99 -13.35
C GLY A 117 14.53 12.32 -13.28
N HIS A 118 14.40 11.17 -13.91
CA HIS A 118 13.16 10.39 -13.93
C HIS A 118 11.91 11.18 -14.39
N MET A 119 12.09 12.01 -15.42
CA MET A 119 11.09 12.96 -15.91
C MET A 119 10.59 12.64 -17.33
N ASP A 120 10.67 11.41 -17.79
CA ASP A 120 10.35 11.04 -19.19
C ASP A 120 9.02 11.66 -19.66
N ALA A 121 7.94 11.46 -18.91
CA ALA A 121 6.62 11.96 -19.26
C ALA A 121 6.56 13.50 -19.26
N ILE A 122 7.19 14.14 -18.28
CA ILE A 122 7.20 15.60 -18.14
C ILE A 122 8.01 16.23 -19.29
N LEU A 123 9.16 15.65 -19.64
CA LEU A 123 9.98 16.11 -20.75
C LEU A 123 9.24 15.96 -22.08
N ASN A 124 8.59 14.82 -22.30
CA ASN A 124 7.78 14.61 -23.49
C ASN A 124 6.61 15.60 -23.56
N ALA A 125 5.98 15.88 -22.41
CA ALA A 125 4.91 16.86 -22.33
C ALA A 125 5.42 18.30 -22.65
N MET A 126 6.59 18.66 -22.16
CA MET A 126 7.19 19.97 -22.49
C MET A 126 7.39 20.13 -24.01
N LYS A 127 7.88 19.08 -24.68
CA LYS A 127 8.04 19.11 -26.16
C LYS A 127 6.70 19.30 -26.86
N GLU A 128 5.66 18.62 -26.44
CA GLU A 128 4.30 18.78 -26.97
C GLU A 128 3.76 20.20 -26.75
N LEU A 129 4.15 20.86 -25.68
CA LEU A 129 3.76 22.23 -25.36
C LEU A 129 4.64 23.30 -26.02
N GLY A 130 5.60 22.90 -26.85
CA GLY A 130 6.46 23.81 -27.60
C GLY A 130 7.72 24.28 -26.86
N ILE A 131 8.03 23.65 -25.71
CA ILE A 131 9.31 23.91 -25.03
C ILE A 131 10.41 23.15 -25.77
N GLN A 132 11.40 23.89 -26.28
CA GLN A 132 12.45 23.31 -27.11
C GLN A 132 13.62 22.80 -26.29
N ASN A 133 14.17 21.65 -26.65
CA ASN A 133 15.37 21.05 -26.08
C ASN A 133 15.35 20.96 -24.55
N PRO A 134 14.27 20.41 -23.94
CA PRO A 134 14.17 20.36 -22.50
C PRO A 134 15.10 19.31 -21.88
N ASN A 135 15.52 18.30 -22.65
CA ASN A 135 16.32 17.19 -22.17
C ASN A 135 17.81 17.53 -22.11
N PHE A 136 18.46 17.09 -21.05
CA PHE A 136 19.92 17.14 -20.95
C PHE A 136 20.55 16.26 -22.05
N SER A 137 21.64 16.74 -22.64
CA SER A 137 22.41 16.01 -23.64
C SER A 137 23.89 16.00 -23.30
N TYR A 138 24.54 14.87 -23.51
CA TYR A 138 25.94 14.65 -23.24
C TYR A 138 26.63 14.04 -24.47
N PHE A 139 27.55 14.78 -25.10
CA PHE A 139 28.22 14.37 -26.34
C PHE A 139 27.26 13.82 -27.40
N GLY A 140 26.18 14.56 -27.64
CA GLY A 140 25.19 14.22 -28.66
C GLY A 140 24.19 13.14 -28.23
N LYS A 141 24.33 12.53 -27.03
CA LYS A 141 23.37 11.58 -26.46
C LYS A 141 22.40 12.31 -25.55
N GLU A 142 21.14 12.36 -25.96
CA GLU A 142 20.06 12.95 -25.19
C GLU A 142 19.61 12.00 -24.08
N SER A 143 19.49 12.52 -22.85
CA SER A 143 18.84 11.77 -21.76
C SER A 143 17.34 11.74 -22.00
N ALA A 144 16.73 10.56 -21.94
CA ALA A 144 15.29 10.42 -22.05
C ALA A 144 14.56 10.93 -20.80
N ARG A 145 15.25 11.09 -19.68
CA ARG A 145 14.62 11.27 -18.36
C ARG A 145 15.11 12.46 -17.55
N THR A 146 16.12 13.18 -18.01
CA THR A 146 16.72 14.25 -17.22
C THR A 146 16.59 15.61 -17.92
N VAL A 147 16.06 16.60 -17.18
CA VAL A 147 15.93 17.97 -17.67
C VAL A 147 17.30 18.64 -17.77
N ASP A 148 17.48 19.47 -18.78
CA ASP A 148 18.63 20.35 -18.91
C ASP A 148 18.49 21.53 -17.93
N LEU A 149 19.30 21.53 -16.88
CA LEU A 149 19.30 22.61 -15.87
C LEU A 149 19.68 23.97 -16.42
N ASP A 150 20.28 24.02 -17.60
CA ASP A 150 20.60 25.29 -18.32
C ASP A 150 19.41 25.81 -19.14
N ASN A 151 18.37 25.02 -19.33
CA ASN A 151 17.16 25.43 -20.03
C ASN A 151 16.19 26.10 -19.05
N GLU A 152 16.22 27.43 -19.02
CA GLU A 152 15.40 28.20 -18.06
C GLU A 152 13.91 27.97 -18.20
N GLN A 153 13.38 27.79 -19.42
CA GLN A 153 11.98 27.56 -19.68
C GLN A 153 11.57 26.19 -19.16
N ALA A 154 12.34 25.14 -19.40
CA ALA A 154 12.09 23.77 -18.93
C ALA A 154 12.17 23.68 -17.41
N VAL A 155 13.16 24.32 -16.80
CA VAL A 155 13.32 24.37 -15.34
C VAL A 155 12.16 25.11 -14.69
N ALA A 156 11.76 26.26 -15.23
CA ALA A 156 10.63 27.05 -14.72
C ALA A 156 9.31 26.27 -14.81
N PHE A 157 9.07 25.58 -15.93
CA PHE A 157 7.90 24.70 -16.08
C PHE A 157 7.88 23.59 -15.04
N THR A 158 9.01 22.92 -14.84
CA THR A 158 9.14 21.83 -13.85
C THR A 158 8.85 22.33 -12.44
N LYS A 159 9.43 23.46 -12.04
CA LYS A 159 9.19 24.07 -10.73
C LYS A 159 7.72 24.44 -10.54
N ALA A 160 7.09 25.03 -11.55
CA ALA A 160 5.68 25.41 -11.51
C ALA A 160 4.76 24.17 -11.40
N LEU A 161 5.09 23.08 -12.08
CA LEU A 161 4.37 21.83 -11.99
C LEU A 161 4.47 21.24 -10.58
N ILE A 162 5.66 21.19 -10.02
CA ILE A 162 5.89 20.70 -8.65
C ILE A 162 5.18 21.58 -7.63
N ASP A 163 5.22 22.90 -7.79
CA ASP A 163 4.48 23.83 -6.93
C ASP A 163 2.97 23.51 -6.93
N LYS A 164 2.41 23.25 -8.09
CA LYS A 164 1.00 22.89 -8.23
C LYS A 164 0.66 21.60 -7.48
N TYR A 165 1.46 20.56 -7.60
CA TYR A 165 1.27 19.33 -6.86
C TYR A 165 1.47 19.50 -5.35
N ALA A 166 2.49 20.26 -4.93
CA ALA A 166 2.72 20.55 -3.52
C ALA A 166 1.54 21.33 -2.91
N ALA A 167 0.97 22.28 -3.66
CA ALA A 167 -0.23 23.00 -3.23
C ALA A 167 -1.42 22.07 -3.01
N TYR A 168 -1.60 21.07 -3.87
CA TYR A 168 -2.65 20.07 -3.70
C TYR A 168 -2.45 19.24 -2.44
N PHE A 169 -1.24 18.76 -2.19
CA PHE A 169 -0.92 17.91 -1.04
C PHE A 169 -0.82 18.69 0.28
N ALA A 170 -0.78 20.03 0.24
CA ALA A 170 -0.77 20.87 1.42
C ALA A 170 -1.93 20.55 2.35
N LYS A 171 -1.66 20.41 3.65
CA LYS A 171 -2.63 20.05 4.69
C LYS A 171 -3.25 18.64 4.55
N LYS A 172 -2.89 17.89 3.52
CA LYS A 172 -3.35 16.52 3.29
C LYS A 172 -2.28 15.48 3.67
N THR A 173 -1.02 15.85 3.51
CA THR A 173 0.15 15.00 3.82
C THR A 173 1.18 15.80 4.60
N GLU A 174 2.20 15.12 5.15
CA GLU A 174 3.26 15.77 5.92
C GLU A 174 4.52 16.01 5.09
N ILE A 175 4.90 15.02 4.28
CA ILE A 175 6.16 14.99 3.53
C ILE A 175 5.86 14.95 2.05
N PHE A 176 6.67 15.66 1.26
CA PHE A 176 6.66 15.60 -0.21
C PHE A 176 8.06 15.26 -0.69
N ASN A 177 8.21 14.17 -1.43
CA ASN A 177 9.48 13.73 -1.99
C ASN A 177 9.72 14.40 -3.34
N ILE A 178 10.80 15.19 -3.44
CA ILE A 178 11.20 15.88 -4.66
C ILE A 178 12.13 15.05 -5.55
N GLY A 179 12.53 13.85 -5.09
CA GLY A 179 13.34 12.90 -5.85
C GLY A 179 14.84 13.18 -5.80
N LEU A 180 15.39 13.87 -6.77
CA LEU A 180 16.79 14.27 -6.90
C LEU A 180 17.79 13.13 -7.17
N ASP A 181 17.34 11.98 -7.60
CA ASP A 181 18.21 10.82 -7.84
C ASP A 181 18.58 10.65 -9.32
N GLU A 182 19.71 10.00 -9.55
CA GLU A 182 20.16 9.46 -10.84
C GLU A 182 20.14 10.48 -11.99
N TYR A 183 20.90 11.58 -11.84
CA TYR A 183 21.01 12.60 -12.87
C TYR A 183 21.66 12.04 -14.15
N ALA A 184 20.89 11.99 -15.23
CA ALA A 184 21.34 11.59 -16.58
C ALA A 184 22.14 10.27 -16.62
N ASN A 185 21.83 9.30 -15.76
CA ASN A 185 22.53 8.02 -15.74
C ASN A 185 22.43 7.28 -17.09
N ASP A 186 21.33 7.44 -17.81
CA ASP A 186 21.09 6.85 -19.12
C ASP A 186 21.99 7.43 -20.23
N ALA A 187 22.34 8.71 -20.17
CA ALA A 187 23.13 9.40 -21.19
C ALA A 187 24.63 9.45 -20.87
N THR A 188 25.02 9.20 -19.62
CA THR A 188 26.37 9.39 -19.10
C THR A 188 27.01 8.11 -18.58
N ASN A 189 26.38 6.94 -18.77
CA ASN A 189 26.78 5.68 -18.17
C ASN A 189 26.92 5.81 -16.63
N ALA A 190 25.89 6.31 -15.98
CA ALA A 190 25.80 6.55 -14.55
C ALA A 190 26.86 7.53 -14.00
N LYS A 191 27.31 8.50 -14.81
CA LYS A 191 28.31 9.52 -14.42
C LYS A 191 27.75 10.95 -14.43
N GLY A 192 26.42 11.11 -14.39
CA GLY A 192 25.80 12.43 -14.49
C GLY A 192 26.23 13.39 -13.39
N TRP A 193 26.33 12.94 -12.15
CA TRP A 193 26.81 13.77 -11.05
C TRP A 193 28.26 14.23 -11.26
N THR A 194 29.12 13.31 -11.67
CA THR A 194 30.53 13.62 -11.99
C THR A 194 30.63 14.64 -13.13
N VAL A 195 29.81 14.49 -14.16
CA VAL A 195 29.76 15.44 -15.29
C VAL A 195 29.38 16.85 -14.82
N LEU A 196 28.36 16.97 -13.96
CA LEU A 196 27.97 18.27 -13.39
C LEU A 196 29.10 18.90 -12.58
N GLN A 197 29.80 18.13 -11.77
CA GLN A 197 30.91 18.60 -10.96
C GLN A 197 32.06 19.08 -11.85
N LYS A 198 32.47 18.29 -12.84
CA LYS A 198 33.55 18.62 -13.77
C LYS A 198 33.27 19.86 -14.63
N LYS A 199 32.00 20.07 -14.99
CA LYS A 199 31.56 21.25 -15.75
C LYS A 199 31.33 22.49 -14.88
N GLY A 200 31.52 22.40 -13.56
CA GLY A 200 31.23 23.50 -12.63
C GLY A 200 29.74 23.82 -12.49
N LYS A 201 28.86 22.88 -12.83
CA LYS A 201 27.39 23.08 -12.85
C LYS A 201 26.67 22.39 -11.68
N TYR A 202 27.39 21.71 -10.83
CA TYR A 202 26.79 21.04 -9.67
C TYR A 202 26.17 22.04 -8.68
N SER A 203 26.74 23.23 -8.55
CA SER A 203 26.13 24.34 -7.78
C SER A 203 24.76 24.74 -8.30
N LYS A 204 24.54 24.65 -9.62
CA LYS A 204 23.23 24.88 -10.24
C LYS A 204 22.21 23.81 -9.82
N PHE A 205 22.63 22.57 -9.71
CA PHE A 205 21.80 21.50 -9.16
C PHE A 205 21.45 21.78 -7.70
N ILE A 206 22.40 22.21 -6.88
CA ILE A 206 22.14 22.58 -5.47
C ILE A 206 21.08 23.68 -5.39
N THR A 207 21.23 24.72 -6.20
CA THR A 207 20.23 25.82 -6.28
C THR A 207 18.86 25.29 -6.66
N TYR A 208 18.79 24.43 -7.67
CA TYR A 208 17.56 23.78 -8.10
C TYR A 208 16.91 22.98 -6.97
N ALA A 209 17.69 22.13 -6.29
CA ALA A 209 17.22 21.33 -5.16
C ALA A 209 16.68 22.20 -4.02
N ASN A 210 17.39 23.28 -3.69
CA ASN A 210 16.99 24.22 -2.65
C ASN A 210 15.72 25.00 -3.03
N ASP A 211 15.57 25.36 -4.29
CA ASP A 211 14.36 26.00 -4.80
C ASP A 211 13.15 25.07 -4.65
N LEU A 212 13.29 23.80 -4.99
CA LEU A 212 12.22 22.80 -4.78
C LEU A 212 11.90 22.61 -3.29
N ALA A 213 12.92 22.53 -2.45
CA ALA A 213 12.72 22.43 -1.00
C ALA A 213 11.96 23.65 -0.46
N HIS A 214 12.29 24.84 -0.94
CA HIS A 214 11.58 26.06 -0.57
C HIS A 214 10.11 26.03 -1.02
N ILE A 215 9.84 25.60 -2.24
CA ILE A 215 8.48 25.44 -2.78
C ILE A 215 7.67 24.52 -1.86
N VAL A 216 8.20 23.36 -1.55
CA VAL A 216 7.55 22.37 -0.70
C VAL A 216 7.27 22.95 0.70
N LYS A 217 8.27 23.59 1.31
CA LYS A 217 8.12 24.23 2.62
C LYS A 217 7.10 25.38 2.60
N SER A 218 7.00 26.12 1.52
CA SER A 218 6.04 27.24 1.38
C SER A 218 4.58 26.75 1.45
N HIS A 219 4.33 25.49 1.17
CA HIS A 219 3.03 24.82 1.31
C HIS A 219 2.87 24.09 2.66
N GLY A 220 3.79 24.28 3.59
CA GLY A 220 3.73 23.65 4.91
C GLY A 220 4.14 22.17 4.93
N LEU A 221 4.76 21.68 3.85
CA LEU A 221 5.23 20.31 3.72
C LEU A 221 6.72 20.21 4.04
N LYS A 222 7.16 19.01 4.43
CA LYS A 222 8.59 18.72 4.65
C LYS A 222 9.17 18.12 3.37
N PRO A 223 10.25 18.65 2.82
CA PRO A 223 10.89 18.09 1.64
C PRO A 223 11.67 16.83 2.00
N MET A 224 11.62 15.84 1.12
CA MET A 224 12.43 14.64 1.15
C MET A 224 13.09 14.46 -0.20
N ALA A 225 14.26 13.83 -0.24
CA ALA A 225 14.94 13.49 -1.48
C ALA A 225 15.77 12.22 -1.30
N PHE A 226 16.04 11.52 -2.40
CA PHE A 226 16.98 10.40 -2.41
C PHE A 226 18.43 10.91 -2.28
N ASN A 227 19.30 10.07 -1.73
CA ASN A 227 20.61 10.52 -1.25
C ASN A 227 21.68 10.72 -2.31
N ASP A 228 21.62 10.00 -3.42
CA ASP A 228 22.82 9.84 -4.28
C ASP A 228 23.38 11.15 -4.84
N GLY A 229 22.54 12.13 -5.15
CA GLY A 229 22.99 13.45 -5.63
C GLY A 229 23.36 14.44 -4.54
N ILE A 230 23.10 14.16 -3.27
CA ILE A 230 23.29 15.11 -2.18
C ILE A 230 24.74 15.01 -1.68
N TYR A 231 25.53 16.06 -1.90
CA TYR A 231 26.98 16.09 -1.64
C TYR A 231 27.70 14.92 -2.32
N TYR A 232 27.39 14.69 -3.60
CA TYR A 232 28.00 13.61 -4.38
C TYR A 232 29.52 13.65 -4.27
N ASN A 233 30.15 12.49 -4.17
CA ASN A 233 31.57 12.32 -3.97
C ASN A 233 32.11 12.94 -2.66
N SER A 234 31.23 13.15 -1.68
CA SER A 234 31.53 13.85 -0.41
C SER A 234 32.08 15.28 -0.60
N ASP A 235 31.87 15.84 -1.77
CA ASP A 235 32.35 17.18 -2.11
C ASP A 235 31.35 18.25 -1.61
N THR A 236 31.79 19.06 -0.67
CA THR A 236 30.99 20.12 -0.05
C THR A 236 31.36 21.51 -0.60
N SER A 237 32.21 21.58 -1.60
CA SER A 237 32.75 22.85 -2.12
C SER A 237 31.82 23.60 -3.07
N PHE A 238 30.81 22.94 -3.62
CA PHE A 238 29.89 23.53 -4.60
C PHE A 238 28.75 24.35 -4.00
N GLY A 239 28.49 24.21 -2.71
CA GLY A 239 27.40 24.88 -2.01
C GLY A 239 26.77 23.99 -0.92
N THR A 240 25.69 24.47 -0.34
CA THR A 240 25.00 23.84 0.77
C THR A 240 23.57 23.47 0.40
N PHE A 241 23.20 22.22 0.58
CA PHE A 241 21.81 21.79 0.46
C PHE A 241 21.01 22.24 1.68
N ASP A 242 19.75 22.60 1.46
CA ASP A 242 18.82 22.94 2.54
C ASP A 242 18.72 21.76 3.52
N LYS A 243 19.11 21.99 4.77
CA LYS A 243 19.16 20.94 5.82
C LYS A 243 17.79 20.37 6.17
N ASP A 244 16.72 21.07 5.82
CA ASP A 244 15.36 20.58 6.06
C ASP A 244 14.95 19.46 5.09
N ILE A 245 15.74 19.21 4.06
CA ILE A 245 15.55 18.06 3.18
C ILE A 245 15.83 16.77 3.97
N ILE A 246 14.80 15.96 4.17
CA ILE A 246 14.94 14.62 4.70
C ILE A 246 15.61 13.76 3.62
N VAL A 247 16.70 13.09 3.98
CA VAL A 247 17.44 12.27 3.00
C VAL A 247 17.02 10.81 3.11
N SER A 248 16.42 10.32 2.02
CA SER A 248 16.11 8.90 1.83
C SER A 248 17.39 8.18 1.38
N MET A 249 18.05 7.54 2.33
CA MET A 249 19.35 6.87 2.13
C MET A 249 19.14 5.49 1.54
N TRP A 250 19.11 5.40 0.19
CA TRP A 250 18.82 4.16 -0.50
C TRP A 250 20.07 3.39 -0.92
N THR A 251 21.18 4.07 -1.12
CA THR A 251 22.41 3.43 -1.64
C THR A 251 23.66 3.92 -0.91
N GLY A 252 24.59 3.02 -0.68
CA GLY A 252 25.95 3.34 -0.27
C GLY A 252 26.89 3.57 -1.44
N GLY A 253 26.35 3.60 -2.67
CA GLY A 253 27.12 3.70 -3.90
C GLY A 253 27.66 2.36 -4.39
N TRP A 254 28.36 2.44 -5.51
CA TRP A 254 29.05 1.30 -6.12
C TRP A 254 30.30 1.82 -6.84
N GLY A 255 31.07 0.93 -7.42
CA GLY A 255 32.29 1.34 -8.16
C GLY A 255 31.99 2.37 -9.22
N GLY A 256 32.54 3.58 -9.09
CA GLY A 256 32.31 4.70 -9.98
C GLY A 256 31.08 5.56 -9.68
N TYR A 257 30.35 5.25 -8.60
CA TYR A 257 29.18 6.04 -8.14
C TYR A 257 29.35 6.33 -6.64
N ASP A 258 30.10 7.41 -6.33
CA ASP A 258 30.55 7.72 -4.97
C ASP A 258 29.59 8.70 -4.28
N VAL A 259 28.66 8.15 -3.53
CA VAL A 259 27.69 8.96 -2.76
C VAL A 259 28.32 9.42 -1.43
N ALA A 260 27.79 10.46 -0.84
CA ALA A 260 28.14 10.89 0.50
C ALA A 260 27.77 9.83 1.52
N SER A 261 28.57 9.71 2.60
CA SER A 261 28.20 8.85 3.72
C SER A 261 26.98 9.39 4.46
N SER A 262 26.21 8.50 5.07
CA SER A 262 25.12 8.92 5.95
C SER A 262 25.62 9.72 7.15
N LYS A 263 26.85 9.41 7.63
CA LYS A 263 27.53 10.18 8.67
C LYS A 263 27.70 11.65 8.25
N LEU A 264 28.19 11.91 7.04
CA LEU A 264 28.36 13.27 6.51
C LEU A 264 27.01 13.99 6.41
N LEU A 265 25.98 13.30 5.94
CA LEU A 265 24.63 13.90 5.80
C LEU A 265 24.05 14.31 7.16
N VAL A 266 24.25 13.52 8.19
CA VAL A 266 23.86 13.87 9.57
C VAL A 266 24.67 15.06 10.07
N GLU A 267 25.97 15.10 9.84
CA GLU A 267 26.84 16.24 10.19
C GLU A 267 26.39 17.54 9.49
N LYS A 268 25.81 17.44 8.31
CA LYS A 268 25.22 18.57 7.57
C LYS A 268 23.83 18.94 8.06
N GLY A 269 23.27 18.26 9.02
CA GLY A 269 22.01 18.58 9.66
C GLY A 269 20.77 17.91 9.06
N HIS A 270 20.95 16.96 8.13
CA HIS A 270 19.83 16.23 7.53
C HIS A 270 19.31 15.13 8.44
N GLN A 271 17.99 14.98 8.50
CA GLN A 271 17.37 13.77 9.02
C GLN A 271 17.48 12.66 7.97
N ILE A 272 17.67 11.42 8.42
CA ILE A 272 17.84 10.25 7.57
C ILE A 272 16.63 9.34 7.66
N LEU A 273 16.07 9.00 6.50
CA LEU A 273 15.15 7.87 6.35
C LEU A 273 15.95 6.71 5.76
N ASN A 274 15.98 5.58 6.47
CA ASN A 274 16.69 4.40 5.98
C ASN A 274 15.86 3.69 4.89
N THR A 275 16.32 3.80 3.65
CA THR A 275 15.67 3.21 2.47
C THR A 275 16.59 2.15 1.84
N ASN A 276 17.30 1.41 2.66
CA ASN A 276 18.35 0.49 2.24
C ASN A 276 17.91 -0.38 1.05
N ASP A 277 18.68 -0.35 -0.04
CA ASP A 277 18.36 -1.08 -1.26
C ASP A 277 18.49 -2.62 -1.11
N ALA A 278 19.03 -3.09 0.01
CA ALA A 278 18.96 -4.50 0.36
C ALA A 278 17.53 -5.02 0.51
N TRP A 279 16.59 -4.14 0.73
CA TRP A 279 15.16 -4.44 0.87
C TRP A 279 14.35 -4.20 -0.41
N TYR A 280 15.00 -3.91 -1.52
CA TYR A 280 14.36 -3.60 -2.79
C TYR A 280 13.80 -4.86 -3.47
N TYR A 281 12.66 -4.67 -4.09
CA TYR A 281 12.02 -5.64 -4.97
C TYR A 281 11.61 -4.94 -6.26
N VAL A 282 12.00 -5.48 -7.40
CA VAL A 282 11.51 -5.04 -8.71
C VAL A 282 10.45 -6.02 -9.19
N LEU A 283 9.26 -5.50 -9.47
CA LEU A 283 8.11 -6.29 -9.92
C LEU A 283 8.47 -7.18 -11.11
N GLY A 284 8.07 -8.44 -11.05
CA GLY A 284 8.34 -9.43 -12.09
C GLY A 284 9.67 -10.18 -11.92
N ARG A 285 10.54 -9.75 -11.02
CA ARG A 285 11.82 -10.40 -10.71
C ARG A 285 11.68 -11.21 -9.43
N ASN A 286 11.23 -12.47 -9.55
CA ASN A 286 10.79 -13.24 -8.38
C ASN A 286 11.86 -14.18 -7.82
N ALA A 287 12.80 -14.64 -8.64
CA ALA A 287 13.80 -15.65 -8.28
C ALA A 287 15.20 -15.26 -8.76
N ASP A 288 16.20 -15.96 -8.24
CA ASP A 288 17.58 -15.80 -8.69
C ASP A 288 17.70 -15.98 -10.21
N GLY A 289 18.57 -15.19 -10.82
CA GLY A 289 18.78 -15.17 -12.26
C GLY A 289 17.80 -14.28 -13.03
N GLN A 290 16.83 -13.69 -12.38
CA GLN A 290 15.87 -12.77 -13.03
C GLN A 290 16.29 -11.29 -12.94
N GLY A 291 17.51 -11.01 -12.52
CA GLY A 291 18.08 -9.67 -12.40
C GLY A 291 18.22 -9.18 -10.96
N TRP A 292 18.81 -8.01 -10.82
CA TRP A 292 19.00 -7.35 -9.53
C TRP A 292 17.66 -7.03 -8.86
N TYR A 293 17.66 -7.04 -7.53
CA TYR A 293 16.48 -6.69 -6.73
C TYR A 293 15.29 -7.62 -6.99
N ASN A 294 15.54 -8.91 -7.21
CA ASN A 294 14.46 -9.88 -7.26
C ASN A 294 13.87 -10.12 -5.85
N LEU A 295 12.72 -10.75 -5.78
CA LEU A 295 12.01 -10.95 -4.51
C LEU A 295 12.85 -11.74 -3.50
N ASP A 296 13.52 -12.81 -3.95
CA ASP A 296 14.36 -13.64 -3.07
C ASP A 296 15.50 -12.83 -2.45
N GLN A 297 16.15 -11.99 -3.23
CA GLN A 297 17.19 -11.06 -2.73
C GLN A 297 16.61 -10.06 -1.72
N GLY A 298 15.45 -9.48 -2.01
CA GLY A 298 14.78 -8.55 -1.11
C GLY A 298 14.42 -9.20 0.22
N LEU A 299 13.85 -10.40 0.20
CA LEU A 299 13.52 -11.15 1.41
C LEU A 299 14.75 -11.51 2.24
N ASN A 300 15.82 -11.95 1.58
CA ASN A 300 17.09 -12.25 2.25
C ASN A 300 17.75 -10.99 2.79
N GLY A 301 17.73 -9.90 2.03
CA GLY A 301 18.23 -8.60 2.46
C GLY A 301 17.53 -8.10 3.73
N ILE A 302 16.21 -8.25 3.79
CA ILE A 302 15.42 -7.89 4.98
C ILE A 302 15.86 -8.72 6.20
N LYS A 303 16.04 -10.03 6.02
CA LYS A 303 16.48 -10.91 7.12
C LYS A 303 17.86 -10.56 7.64
N ASN A 304 18.78 -10.17 6.75
CA ASN A 304 20.18 -9.95 7.06
C ASN A 304 20.55 -8.50 7.36
N THR A 305 19.67 -7.56 7.04
CA THR A 305 19.90 -6.12 7.15
C THR A 305 18.76 -5.49 7.95
N PRO A 306 18.94 -5.28 9.26
CA PRO A 306 17.90 -4.72 10.11
C PRO A 306 17.62 -3.23 9.78
N ILE A 307 16.47 -2.74 10.20
CA ILE A 307 16.04 -1.35 9.99
C ILE A 307 17.05 -0.30 10.50
N THR A 308 17.90 -0.68 11.43
CA THR A 308 18.97 0.17 11.98
C THR A 308 20.20 0.28 11.07
N SER A 309 20.33 -0.59 10.07
CA SER A 309 21.47 -0.62 9.14
C SER A 309 21.32 0.42 8.04
N VAL A 310 21.77 1.63 8.30
CA VAL A 310 21.78 2.72 7.30
C VAL A 310 22.98 2.55 6.37
N PRO A 311 22.79 2.65 5.04
CA PRO A 311 23.90 2.53 4.10
C PRO A 311 25.03 3.54 4.37
N LYS A 312 26.25 3.13 4.10
CA LYS A 312 27.46 3.98 4.17
C LYS A 312 27.55 4.81 5.45
N SER A 313 27.45 4.13 6.60
CA SER A 313 27.51 4.74 7.93
C SER A 313 28.92 5.13 8.35
N ASP A 314 29.96 4.65 7.66
CA ASP A 314 31.38 4.83 8.00
C ASP A 314 31.69 4.48 9.46
N GLY A 315 31.07 3.40 9.96
CA GLY A 315 31.26 2.89 11.32
C GLY A 315 30.53 3.68 12.41
N ALA A 316 29.74 4.68 12.04
CA ALA A 316 28.94 5.45 12.98
C ALA A 316 27.57 4.83 13.22
N THR A 317 26.98 5.07 14.40
CA THR A 317 25.56 4.83 14.63
C THR A 317 24.79 6.02 14.06
N ILE A 318 23.99 5.76 13.04
CA ILE A 318 23.25 6.83 12.34
C ILE A 318 21.85 6.96 12.94
N PRO A 319 21.48 8.13 13.48
CA PRO A 319 20.11 8.40 13.87
C PRO A 319 19.22 8.41 12.63
N PHE A 320 18.07 7.75 12.70
CA PHE A 320 17.15 7.64 11.57
C PHE A 320 15.70 7.87 12.02
N ILE A 321 14.87 8.43 11.14
CA ILE A 321 13.47 8.72 11.46
C ILE A 321 12.55 7.54 11.17
N GLY A 322 13.03 6.55 10.44
CA GLY A 322 12.27 5.36 10.08
C GLY A 322 12.97 4.53 9.01
N GLY A 323 12.25 3.52 8.53
CA GLY A 323 12.69 2.65 7.44
C GLY A 323 11.64 2.56 6.35
N MET A 324 12.10 2.39 5.12
CA MET A 324 11.24 2.26 3.94
C MET A 324 11.66 1.07 3.09
N VAL A 325 10.76 0.11 2.94
CA VAL A 325 10.86 -1.00 1.99
C VAL A 325 10.23 -0.57 0.67
N ALA A 326 10.79 -0.98 -0.46
CA ALA A 326 10.35 -0.48 -1.75
C ALA A 326 10.11 -1.57 -2.80
N ALA A 327 9.01 -1.43 -3.52
CA ALA A 327 8.69 -2.19 -4.72
C ALA A 327 8.72 -1.26 -5.93
N TRP A 328 9.59 -1.58 -6.89
CA TRP A 328 9.85 -0.77 -8.07
C TRP A 328 9.24 -1.41 -9.31
N ALA A 329 8.91 -0.60 -10.29
CA ALA A 329 8.36 -1.03 -11.57
C ALA A 329 9.33 -0.72 -12.74
N ASP A 330 10.60 -1.12 -12.62
CA ASP A 330 11.64 -0.87 -13.63
C ASP A 330 11.24 -1.41 -15.00
N THR A 331 10.52 -2.53 -15.03
CA THR A 331 9.85 -3.06 -16.22
C THR A 331 8.35 -2.89 -16.02
N PRO A 332 7.74 -1.75 -16.43
CA PRO A 332 6.36 -1.43 -16.08
C PRO A 332 5.33 -2.39 -16.67
N SER A 333 5.68 -3.14 -17.73
CA SER A 333 4.85 -4.21 -18.29
C SER A 333 4.84 -5.48 -17.45
N ALA A 334 5.74 -5.63 -16.48
CA ALA A 334 5.75 -6.78 -15.58
C ALA A 334 4.47 -6.82 -14.74
N ARG A 335 3.96 -8.03 -14.54
CA ARG A 335 2.72 -8.22 -13.77
C ARG A 335 2.94 -7.87 -12.29
N TYR A 336 2.04 -7.04 -11.75
CA TYR A 336 1.93 -6.84 -10.31
C TYR A 336 1.26 -8.07 -9.66
N SER A 337 1.94 -8.66 -8.68
CA SER A 337 1.40 -9.74 -7.85
C SER A 337 1.21 -9.23 -6.42
N PRO A 338 -0.03 -9.01 -5.96
CA PRO A 338 -0.29 -8.57 -4.59
C PRO A 338 0.33 -9.47 -3.54
N SER A 339 0.24 -10.79 -3.71
CA SER A 339 0.76 -11.75 -2.74
C SER A 339 2.29 -11.64 -2.55
N ARG A 340 3.03 -11.32 -3.60
CA ARG A 340 4.48 -11.14 -3.53
C ARG A 340 4.86 -9.85 -2.82
N LEU A 341 4.16 -8.75 -3.12
CA LEU A 341 4.34 -7.50 -2.40
C LEU A 341 4.03 -7.66 -0.91
N PHE A 342 2.92 -8.30 -0.58
CA PHE A 342 2.52 -8.51 0.81
C PHE A 342 3.48 -9.43 1.56
N LYS A 343 4.09 -10.40 0.88
CA LYS A 343 5.15 -11.23 1.44
C LYS A 343 6.38 -10.39 1.82
N LEU A 344 6.79 -9.47 0.94
CA LEU A 344 7.88 -8.53 1.21
C LEU A 344 7.56 -7.65 2.43
N MET A 345 6.37 -7.03 2.44
CA MET A 345 5.91 -6.16 3.52
C MET A 345 5.85 -6.89 4.86
N ARG A 346 5.29 -8.09 4.88
CA ARG A 346 5.19 -8.93 6.07
C ARG A 346 6.57 -9.33 6.60
N GLN A 347 7.49 -9.70 5.71
CA GLN A 347 8.85 -10.05 6.11
C GLN A 347 9.57 -8.87 6.76
N PHE A 348 9.42 -7.66 6.19
CA PHE A 348 10.02 -6.45 6.76
C PHE A 348 9.45 -6.13 8.14
N ALA A 349 8.14 -6.25 8.31
CA ALA A 349 7.49 -6.06 9.60
C ALA A 349 7.92 -7.12 10.63
N ASN A 350 7.99 -8.38 10.24
CA ASN A 350 8.36 -9.48 11.13
C ASN A 350 9.82 -9.43 11.55
N SER A 351 10.72 -9.11 10.62
CA SER A 351 12.15 -9.00 10.91
C SER A 351 12.50 -7.79 11.79
N ASN A 352 11.62 -6.79 11.85
CA ASN A 352 11.78 -5.57 12.64
C ASN A 352 10.58 -5.39 13.60
N ALA A 353 10.12 -6.47 14.21
CA ALA A 353 8.86 -6.54 14.93
C ALA A 353 8.71 -5.53 16.08
N GLU A 354 9.81 -5.12 16.69
CA GLU A 354 9.80 -4.12 17.77
C GLU A 354 9.43 -2.71 17.29
N TYR A 355 9.56 -2.44 15.99
CA TYR A 355 9.29 -1.14 15.37
C TYR A 355 7.87 -1.03 14.84
N PHE A 356 7.21 -2.15 14.57
CA PHE A 356 5.88 -2.20 13.96
C PHE A 356 4.81 -2.37 15.02
N ALA A 357 3.70 -1.66 14.88
CA ALA A 357 2.57 -1.78 15.80
C ALA A 357 1.96 -3.19 15.74
N ALA A 358 1.52 -3.69 16.88
CA ALA A 358 0.76 -4.92 16.97
C ALA A 358 -0.61 -4.77 16.27
N ASP A 359 -1.21 -5.91 15.91
CA ASP A 359 -2.55 -5.97 15.34
C ASP A 359 -3.58 -6.18 16.46
N TYR A 360 -4.51 -5.23 16.58
CA TYR A 360 -5.61 -5.26 17.57
C TYR A 360 -6.97 -5.64 16.93
N GLU A 361 -7.02 -5.82 15.62
CA GLU A 361 -8.28 -6.01 14.90
C GLU A 361 -9.03 -7.24 15.38
N SER A 362 -8.33 -8.36 15.59
CA SER A 362 -8.91 -9.58 16.14
C SER A 362 -9.40 -9.41 17.59
N ALA A 363 -8.78 -8.54 18.37
CA ALA A 363 -9.23 -8.21 19.73
C ALA A 363 -10.58 -7.48 19.71
N GLU A 364 -10.73 -6.48 18.84
CA GLU A 364 -12.00 -5.76 18.66
C GLU A 364 -13.10 -6.71 18.18
N GLN A 365 -12.77 -7.57 17.23
CA GLN A 365 -13.70 -8.59 16.72
C GLN A 365 -14.14 -9.55 17.83
N ALA A 366 -13.23 -10.04 18.65
CA ALA A 366 -13.54 -10.91 19.78
C ALA A 366 -14.47 -10.25 20.79
N LEU A 367 -14.26 -8.95 21.08
CA LEU A 367 -15.17 -8.18 21.94
C LEU A 367 -16.57 -8.03 21.31
N ASN A 368 -16.64 -7.82 20.02
CA ASN A 368 -17.92 -7.69 19.30
C ASN A 368 -18.69 -9.00 19.21
N GLU A 369 -18.02 -10.15 19.29
CA GLU A 369 -18.62 -11.48 19.27
C GLU A 369 -19.17 -11.93 20.64
N VAL A 370 -18.90 -11.19 21.71
CA VAL A 370 -19.50 -11.46 23.02
C VAL A 370 -21.02 -11.32 22.92
N PRO A 371 -21.81 -12.33 23.37
CA PRO A 371 -23.27 -12.23 23.33
C PRO A 371 -23.77 -10.98 24.06
N LYS A 372 -24.73 -10.29 23.47
CA LYS A 372 -25.30 -9.05 24.06
C LYS A 372 -26.25 -9.36 25.22
N ASP A 373 -26.87 -10.53 25.20
CA ASP A 373 -27.86 -10.94 26.17
C ASP A 373 -27.24 -11.89 27.22
N LEU A 374 -26.38 -11.33 28.05
CA LEU A 374 -25.63 -12.10 29.06
C LEU A 374 -26.50 -12.55 30.26
N ASN A 375 -27.69 -11.98 30.43
CA ASN A 375 -28.60 -12.35 31.52
C ASN A 375 -29.23 -13.76 31.33
N ARG A 376 -29.10 -14.34 30.14
CA ARG A 376 -29.51 -15.74 29.87
C ARG A 376 -28.51 -16.76 30.38
N TYR A 377 -27.36 -16.35 30.87
CA TYR A 377 -26.26 -17.21 31.32
C TYR A 377 -26.04 -17.10 32.80
N THR A 378 -25.43 -18.13 33.40
CA THR A 378 -25.13 -18.15 34.84
C THR A 378 -24.17 -16.99 35.19
N ALA A 379 -24.35 -16.45 36.39
CA ALA A 379 -23.50 -15.35 36.89
C ALA A 379 -22.01 -15.70 36.91
N GLU A 380 -21.66 -16.95 37.21
CA GLU A 380 -20.29 -17.44 37.22
C GLU A 380 -19.68 -17.43 35.81
N SER A 381 -20.41 -18.00 34.82
CA SER A 381 -19.91 -18.02 33.44
C SER A 381 -19.81 -16.61 32.82
N VAL A 382 -20.72 -15.71 33.16
CA VAL A 382 -20.71 -14.28 32.74
C VAL A 382 -19.53 -13.54 33.38
N ALA A 383 -19.25 -13.81 34.67
CA ALA A 383 -18.11 -13.17 35.36
C ALA A 383 -16.79 -13.48 34.67
N ALA A 384 -16.58 -14.71 34.20
CA ALA A 384 -15.39 -15.11 33.45
C ALA A 384 -15.26 -14.34 32.11
N VAL A 385 -16.37 -14.17 31.39
CA VAL A 385 -16.43 -13.39 30.16
C VAL A 385 -16.09 -11.91 30.42
N ASN A 386 -16.71 -11.33 31.46
CA ASN A 386 -16.48 -9.92 31.80
C ASN A 386 -15.02 -9.67 32.22
N GLU A 387 -14.41 -10.58 32.96
CA GLU A 387 -13.00 -10.50 33.35
C GLU A 387 -12.08 -10.57 32.13
N ALA A 388 -12.31 -11.50 31.22
CA ALA A 388 -11.53 -11.65 30.00
C ALA A 388 -11.71 -10.44 29.06
N ALA A 389 -12.93 -9.92 28.93
CA ALA A 389 -13.20 -8.69 28.15
C ALA A 389 -12.52 -7.47 28.73
N LYS A 390 -12.54 -7.33 30.06
CA LYS A 390 -11.83 -6.26 30.77
C LYS A 390 -10.32 -6.34 30.54
N ALA A 391 -9.75 -7.54 30.57
CA ALA A 391 -8.33 -7.73 30.27
C ALA A 391 -7.95 -7.25 28.87
N ILE A 392 -8.79 -7.49 27.87
CA ILE A 392 -8.57 -6.97 26.51
C ILE A 392 -8.67 -5.45 26.47
N ARG A 393 -9.70 -4.86 27.10
CA ARG A 393 -9.86 -3.39 27.14
C ARG A 393 -8.75 -2.68 27.90
N SER A 394 -8.06 -3.40 28.77
CA SER A 394 -6.97 -2.89 29.59
C SER A 394 -5.58 -3.10 28.96
N LEU A 395 -5.52 -3.73 27.79
CA LEU A 395 -4.25 -3.89 27.06
C LEU A 395 -3.67 -2.53 26.73
N ASP A 396 -2.34 -2.42 26.80
CA ASP A 396 -1.63 -1.26 26.29
C ASP A 396 -1.95 -1.09 24.80
N SER A 397 -2.34 0.10 24.39
CA SER A 397 -2.64 0.45 23.01
C SER A 397 -1.39 0.61 22.12
N ASN A 398 -0.20 0.55 22.71
CA ASN A 398 1.10 0.79 22.06
C ASN A 398 2.02 -0.43 22.12
N LEU A 399 1.47 -1.63 22.00
CA LEU A 399 2.26 -2.85 21.87
C LEU A 399 2.81 -2.98 20.46
N SER A 400 4.01 -3.58 20.35
CA SER A 400 4.63 -3.91 19.06
C SER A 400 4.25 -5.31 18.59
N ARG A 401 4.56 -5.62 17.32
CA ARG A 401 4.42 -6.98 16.77
C ARG A 401 5.20 -8.01 17.57
N ALA A 402 6.32 -7.63 18.19
CA ALA A 402 7.08 -8.51 19.09
C ALA A 402 6.28 -8.93 20.32
N GLN A 403 5.23 -8.19 20.66
CA GLN A 403 4.35 -8.42 21.80
C GLN A 403 2.96 -8.93 21.38
N GLN A 404 2.79 -9.35 20.11
CA GLN A 404 1.51 -9.83 19.58
C GLN A 404 0.94 -10.97 20.41
N ASP A 405 1.79 -11.84 20.94
CA ASP A 405 1.34 -12.98 21.79
C ASP A 405 0.54 -12.53 23.01
N THR A 406 0.85 -11.39 23.58
CA THR A 406 0.09 -10.83 24.73
C THR A 406 -1.36 -10.56 24.33
N ILE A 407 -1.58 -10.02 23.15
CA ILE A 407 -2.92 -9.76 22.60
C ILE A 407 -3.62 -11.09 22.29
N ASP A 408 -2.92 -11.98 21.58
CA ASP A 408 -3.47 -13.27 21.14
C ASP A 408 -3.90 -14.14 22.33
N GLN A 409 -3.13 -14.14 23.41
CA GLN A 409 -3.47 -14.85 24.64
C GLN A 409 -4.72 -14.26 25.32
N ALA A 410 -4.85 -12.94 25.34
CA ALA A 410 -6.04 -12.28 25.89
C ALA A 410 -7.30 -12.61 25.06
N ILE A 411 -7.16 -12.64 23.75
CA ILE A 411 -8.23 -13.04 22.82
C ILE A 411 -8.64 -14.48 23.08
N ALA A 412 -7.68 -15.39 23.19
CA ALA A 412 -7.93 -16.82 23.45
C ALA A 412 -8.70 -17.04 24.75
N LYS A 413 -8.34 -16.29 25.80
CA LYS A 413 -9.06 -16.36 27.10
C LYS A 413 -10.50 -15.90 26.98
N LEU A 414 -10.75 -14.82 26.23
CA LEU A 414 -12.13 -14.36 26.01
C LEU A 414 -12.94 -15.38 25.19
N GLN A 415 -12.35 -15.91 24.13
CA GLN A 415 -13.01 -16.92 23.30
C GLN A 415 -13.33 -18.18 24.10
N GLU A 416 -12.43 -18.62 24.96
CA GLU A 416 -12.66 -19.76 25.88
C GLU A 416 -13.81 -19.44 26.86
N ALA A 417 -13.79 -18.26 27.48
CA ALA A 417 -14.86 -17.86 28.41
C ALA A 417 -16.22 -17.78 27.71
N VAL A 418 -16.29 -17.27 26.49
CA VAL A 418 -17.51 -17.23 25.68
C VAL A 418 -18.01 -18.64 25.33
N SER A 419 -17.09 -19.53 24.94
CA SER A 419 -17.45 -20.91 24.64
C SER A 419 -17.96 -21.70 25.86
N ASN A 420 -17.55 -21.30 27.06
CA ASN A 420 -17.93 -21.89 28.32
C ASN A 420 -19.17 -21.24 28.96
N LEU A 421 -19.81 -20.28 28.30
CA LEU A 421 -21.07 -19.71 28.78
C LEU A 421 -22.12 -20.83 28.98
N THR A 422 -22.74 -20.83 30.14
CA THR A 422 -23.72 -21.82 30.54
C THR A 422 -25.07 -21.15 30.78
N PHE A 423 -26.11 -21.61 30.11
CA PHE A 423 -27.46 -21.09 30.31
C PHE A 423 -27.93 -21.25 31.75
N THR A 424 -28.70 -20.28 32.24
CA THR A 424 -29.49 -20.45 33.44
C THR A 424 -30.50 -21.59 33.25
N PRO A 425 -31.02 -22.24 34.34
CA PRO A 425 -32.04 -23.27 34.17
C PRO A 425 -33.25 -22.82 33.35
N GLU A 426 -33.69 -21.59 33.51
CA GLU A 426 -34.82 -21.00 32.77
C GLU A 426 -34.50 -20.86 31.27
N ALA A 427 -33.35 -20.30 30.95
CA ALA A 427 -32.92 -20.16 29.58
C ALA A 427 -32.66 -21.50 28.89
N GLN A 428 -32.15 -22.49 29.63
CA GLN A 428 -31.97 -23.85 29.11
C GLN A 428 -33.31 -24.50 28.72
N LYS A 429 -34.35 -24.30 29.55
CA LYS A 429 -35.71 -24.78 29.21
C LYS A 429 -36.22 -24.12 27.93
N GLU A 430 -35.99 -22.83 27.77
CA GLU A 430 -36.40 -22.12 26.54
C GLU A 430 -35.65 -22.66 25.30
N GLU A 431 -34.35 -22.87 25.41
CA GLU A 431 -33.55 -23.42 24.31
C GLU A 431 -33.97 -24.87 24.00
N ASP A 432 -34.21 -25.68 24.99
CA ASP A 432 -34.68 -27.05 24.79
C ASP A 432 -36.06 -27.08 24.12
N ALA A 433 -36.95 -26.16 24.51
CA ALA A 433 -38.25 -26.01 23.87
C ALA A 433 -38.14 -25.59 22.41
N LYS A 434 -37.22 -24.62 22.10
CA LYS A 434 -36.95 -24.22 20.72
C LYS A 434 -36.43 -25.40 19.89
N ARG A 435 -35.52 -26.19 20.42
CA ARG A 435 -34.97 -27.37 19.73
C ARG A 435 -36.04 -28.38 19.42
N GLU A 436 -36.97 -28.62 20.34
CA GLU A 436 -38.09 -29.51 20.09
C GLU A 436 -39.03 -28.99 18.99
N VAL A 437 -39.34 -27.70 19.02
CA VAL A 437 -40.10 -27.06 17.94
C VAL A 437 -39.40 -27.18 16.60
N GLU A 438 -38.07 -26.92 16.55
CA GLU A 438 -37.27 -27.06 15.33
C GLU A 438 -37.24 -28.50 14.80
N LYS A 439 -37.16 -29.51 15.71
CA LYS A 439 -37.27 -30.92 15.33
C LYS A 439 -38.63 -31.23 14.70
N LEU A 440 -39.69 -30.73 15.31
CA LEU A 440 -41.05 -30.94 14.80
C LEU A 440 -41.30 -30.19 13.48
N ALA A 441 -40.64 -29.06 13.27
CA ALA A 441 -40.73 -28.29 12.04
C ALA A 441 -39.98 -28.89 10.84
N LYS A 442 -39.06 -29.86 11.09
CA LYS A 442 -38.35 -30.53 10.00
C LYS A 442 -39.30 -31.44 9.23
N ASN A 443 -39.10 -31.52 7.92
CA ASN A 443 -39.86 -32.45 7.08
C ASN A 443 -39.50 -33.91 7.45
N LYS A 444 -40.52 -34.67 7.73
CA LYS A 444 -40.45 -36.11 7.95
C LYS A 444 -41.26 -36.76 6.83
N VAL A 445 -40.58 -37.32 5.88
CA VAL A 445 -41.14 -37.72 4.58
C VAL A 445 -41.16 -39.24 4.47
N ILE A 446 -42.32 -39.80 4.06
CA ILE A 446 -42.39 -41.18 3.58
C ILE A 446 -42.50 -41.17 2.06
N SER A 447 -41.70 -41.99 1.41
CA SER A 447 -41.70 -42.10 -0.07
C SER A 447 -42.39 -43.38 -0.50
N ILE A 448 -43.34 -43.27 -1.43
CA ILE A 448 -44.09 -44.36 -2.00
C ILE A 448 -43.87 -44.42 -3.51
N ASP A 449 -43.41 -45.54 -4.01
CA ASP A 449 -43.17 -45.75 -5.45
C ASP A 449 -44.45 -46.17 -6.15
N ALA A 450 -45.28 -45.18 -6.49
CA ALA A 450 -46.53 -45.36 -7.23
C ALA A 450 -46.40 -45.28 -8.73
N GLY A 451 -45.16 -45.14 -9.24
CA GLY A 451 -44.84 -45.22 -10.69
C GLY A 451 -44.61 -46.65 -11.15
N ARG A 452 -43.79 -47.38 -10.42
CA ARG A 452 -43.55 -48.83 -10.74
C ARG A 452 -44.74 -49.67 -10.39
N LYS A 453 -45.44 -49.37 -9.30
CA LYS A 453 -46.61 -50.13 -8.83
C LYS A 453 -47.81 -49.21 -8.73
N TYR A 454 -48.98 -49.70 -9.16
CA TYR A 454 -50.21 -48.95 -8.96
C TYR A 454 -50.71 -49.11 -7.51
N PHE A 455 -51.03 -47.95 -6.91
CA PHE A 455 -51.69 -47.87 -5.61
C PHE A 455 -53.07 -47.29 -5.79
N THR A 456 -54.07 -47.88 -5.18
CA THR A 456 -55.41 -47.34 -5.21
C THR A 456 -55.51 -46.06 -4.40
N LEU A 457 -56.50 -45.25 -4.71
CA LEU A 457 -56.74 -44.03 -3.94
C LEU A 457 -56.99 -44.34 -2.45
N ASP A 458 -57.71 -45.41 -2.14
CA ASP A 458 -57.98 -45.82 -0.75
C ASP A 458 -56.69 -46.25 -0.03
N GLN A 459 -55.78 -46.95 -0.73
CA GLN A 459 -54.47 -47.31 -0.17
C GLN A 459 -53.63 -46.07 0.14
N LEU A 460 -53.61 -45.10 -0.78
CA LEU A 460 -52.86 -43.86 -0.56
C LEU A 460 -53.46 -43.03 0.58
N LYS A 461 -54.79 -42.95 0.68
CA LYS A 461 -55.46 -42.29 1.80
C LYS A 461 -55.10 -42.90 3.13
N ARG A 462 -55.09 -44.23 3.20
CA ARG A 462 -54.67 -44.96 4.41
C ARG A 462 -53.20 -44.69 4.77
N ILE A 463 -52.30 -44.53 3.79
CA ILE A 463 -50.92 -44.14 4.01
C ILE A 463 -50.83 -42.72 4.56
N VAL A 464 -51.61 -41.78 4.00
CA VAL A 464 -51.69 -40.40 4.52
C VAL A 464 -52.21 -40.37 5.96
N ASP A 465 -53.27 -41.12 6.27
CA ASP A 465 -53.82 -41.20 7.63
C ASP A 465 -52.78 -41.74 8.62
N LYS A 466 -52.07 -42.80 8.22
CA LYS A 466 -51.00 -43.41 9.06
C LYS A 466 -49.80 -42.46 9.19
N ALA A 467 -49.43 -41.81 8.15
CA ALA A 467 -48.35 -40.81 8.18
C ALA A 467 -48.68 -39.68 9.20
N SER A 468 -49.91 -39.17 9.15
CA SER A 468 -50.39 -38.19 10.11
C SER A 468 -50.38 -38.69 11.54
N GLU A 469 -50.91 -39.89 11.77
CA GLU A 469 -50.93 -40.56 13.12
C GLU A 469 -49.51 -40.72 13.69
N LEU A 470 -48.53 -41.02 12.82
CA LEU A 470 -47.15 -41.23 13.21
C LEU A 470 -46.28 -39.95 13.23
N GLY A 471 -46.85 -38.80 12.89
CA GLY A 471 -46.16 -37.51 12.94
C GLY A 471 -45.29 -37.19 11.72
N TYR A 472 -45.54 -37.85 10.59
CA TYR A 472 -44.90 -37.42 9.31
C TYR A 472 -45.48 -36.09 8.83
N SER A 473 -44.69 -35.32 8.12
CA SER A 473 -45.11 -34.03 7.54
C SER A 473 -45.54 -34.12 6.08
N ASP A 474 -45.01 -35.11 5.37
CA ASP A 474 -45.15 -35.21 3.91
C ASP A 474 -45.19 -36.65 3.43
N VAL A 475 -45.91 -36.88 2.33
CA VAL A 475 -45.81 -38.07 1.53
C VAL A 475 -45.17 -37.73 0.19
N HIS A 476 -44.04 -38.31 -0.11
CA HIS A 476 -43.39 -38.25 -1.41
C HIS A 476 -43.96 -39.35 -2.30
N LEU A 477 -44.68 -38.96 -3.35
CA LEU A 477 -45.33 -39.88 -4.24
C LEU A 477 -44.65 -39.88 -5.60
N LEU A 478 -43.97 -41.00 -5.92
CA LEU A 478 -43.34 -41.14 -7.25
C LEU A 478 -44.42 -41.64 -8.22
N LEU A 479 -44.91 -40.73 -9.06
CA LEU A 479 -45.94 -41.04 -10.06
C LEU A 479 -45.32 -41.47 -11.39
N GLY A 480 -44.19 -40.88 -11.74
CA GLY A 480 -43.38 -41.22 -12.89
C GLY A 480 -42.06 -41.84 -12.41
N ASN A 481 -41.96 -43.15 -12.35
CA ASN A 481 -40.78 -43.89 -12.01
C ASN A 481 -40.83 -45.28 -12.67
N ASP A 482 -40.06 -45.43 -13.74
CA ASP A 482 -40.18 -46.50 -14.75
C ASP A 482 -41.57 -46.50 -15.41
N GLY A 483 -42.64 -46.72 -14.67
CA GLY A 483 -44.00 -46.46 -15.08
C GLY A 483 -44.42 -45.02 -14.85
N LEU A 484 -45.39 -44.50 -15.61
CA LEU A 484 -46.05 -43.25 -15.38
C LEU A 484 -47.51 -43.48 -15.04
N ARG A 485 -47.91 -43.28 -13.79
CA ARG A 485 -49.21 -43.71 -13.26
C ARG A 485 -50.06 -42.52 -12.75
N PHE A 486 -49.88 -41.41 -13.36
CA PHE A 486 -50.75 -40.24 -13.13
C PHE A 486 -50.94 -39.53 -14.46
N LEU A 487 -52.19 -39.30 -14.83
CA LEU A 487 -52.53 -38.59 -16.05
C LEU A 487 -53.37 -37.36 -15.70
N LEU A 488 -53.11 -36.26 -16.35
CA LEU A 488 -53.92 -35.05 -16.25
C LEU A 488 -55.14 -35.20 -17.18
N ASP A 489 -56.20 -34.43 -16.91
CA ASP A 489 -57.40 -34.39 -17.77
C ASP A 489 -57.06 -33.91 -19.17
N ASP A 490 -56.14 -32.94 -19.26
CA ASP A 490 -55.59 -32.44 -20.52
C ASP A 490 -54.11 -32.83 -20.62
N MET A 491 -53.82 -33.70 -21.59
CA MET A 491 -52.48 -34.18 -21.87
C MET A 491 -51.98 -33.71 -23.25
N THR A 492 -52.64 -32.68 -23.83
CA THR A 492 -52.19 -32.08 -25.13
C THR A 492 -50.98 -31.21 -24.96
#